data_7e5c5f0042cdae0fa3531cf4c8b58724
#
_entry.id   7e5c5f0042cdae0fa3531cf4c8b58724
#
_cell.length_a   1.000
_cell.length_b   1.000
_cell.length_c   1.000
_cell.angle_alpha   90.00
_cell.angle_beta   90.00
_cell.angle_gamma   90.00
#
_symmetry.space_group_name_H-M   'P 1'
#
loop_
_entity.id
_entity.type
_entity.pdbx_description
1 polymer ?
#
loop_
_entity_poly.entity_id
_entity_poly.type
_entity_poly.pdbx_seq_one_letter_code
_entity_poly.pdbx_strand_id
1 'polypeptide(L)'
;PGVRAFSTPLGEIPIDQALVARLRPLPQVCVHERCHAPEHSLEVQLPFLQRALGAFSLLPLVVGDASPAEVADVLRAVWGGPETLIVISSDLSHYLPYAEARRSDHAAVQCIVDGKSTLTHDQACGATAVNGLLEALHGRDLEPTVIDLRNSGDTAGDRERVVGYVAVTFSAPATAAADPGPLLPALARAAIADALGLPAQWPPAH
;
A
#
# COMPACT_ATOMS: atom_id res chain seq x y z
N PRO A 1 -15.13 2.06 -9.06
CA PRO A 1 -15.63 1.42 -10.28
C PRO A 1 -17.12 1.12 -10.18
N GLY A 2 -17.78 0.96 -11.34
CA GLY A 2 -19.19 0.53 -11.43
C GLY A 2 -19.39 -1.00 -11.33
N VAL A 3 -18.30 -1.76 -11.30
CA VAL A 3 -18.34 -3.22 -11.17
C VAL A 3 -18.59 -3.66 -9.72
N ARG A 4 -18.99 -4.93 -9.56
CA ARG A 4 -19.32 -5.48 -8.22
C ARG A 4 -18.19 -6.25 -7.56
N ALA A 5 -17.20 -6.69 -8.33
CA ALA A 5 -16.05 -7.45 -7.84
C ALA A 5 -14.82 -7.20 -8.71
N PHE A 6 -13.66 -7.46 -8.14
CA PHE A 6 -12.40 -7.63 -8.86
C PHE A 6 -12.08 -9.12 -8.96
N SER A 7 -11.62 -9.57 -10.14
CA SER A 7 -11.22 -10.95 -10.38
C SER A 7 -9.71 -11.08 -10.32
N THR A 8 -9.24 -12.11 -9.62
CA THR A 8 -7.83 -12.49 -9.53
C THR A 8 -7.68 -13.98 -9.89
N PRO A 9 -6.47 -14.50 -10.10
CA PRO A 9 -6.26 -15.94 -10.23
C PRO A 9 -6.72 -16.78 -9.01
N LEU A 10 -6.88 -16.14 -7.85
CA LEU A 10 -7.34 -16.79 -6.61
C LEU A 10 -8.84 -16.66 -6.35
N GLY A 11 -9.59 -16.03 -7.25
CA GLY A 11 -11.03 -15.84 -7.16
C GLY A 11 -11.46 -14.38 -7.10
N GLU A 12 -12.75 -14.15 -6.92
CA GLU A 12 -13.35 -12.83 -6.91
C GLU A 12 -13.29 -12.19 -5.52
N ILE A 13 -13.06 -10.87 -5.52
CA ILE A 13 -13.09 -10.02 -4.32
C ILE A 13 -14.25 -9.06 -4.49
N PRO A 14 -15.30 -9.12 -3.64
CA PRO A 14 -16.44 -8.23 -3.73
C PRO A 14 -16.05 -6.78 -3.40
N ILE A 15 -16.65 -5.82 -4.10
CA ILE A 15 -16.52 -4.40 -3.78
C ILE A 15 -17.51 -4.03 -2.69
N ASP A 16 -17.03 -3.30 -1.67
CA ASP A 16 -17.87 -2.74 -0.61
C ASP A 16 -18.72 -1.59 -1.15
N GLN A 17 -19.96 -1.92 -1.54
CA GLN A 17 -20.91 -0.96 -2.10
C GLN A 17 -21.36 0.10 -1.07
N ALA A 18 -21.31 -0.22 0.22
CA ALA A 18 -21.68 0.72 1.28
C ALA A 18 -20.61 1.82 1.41
N LEU A 19 -19.33 1.44 1.40
CA LEU A 19 -18.22 2.41 1.39
C LEU A 19 -18.20 3.23 0.09
N VAL A 20 -18.47 2.62 -1.07
CA VAL A 20 -18.61 3.35 -2.34
C VAL A 20 -19.72 4.40 -2.24
N ALA A 21 -20.89 4.02 -1.71
CA ALA A 21 -22.00 4.95 -1.53
C ALA A 21 -21.66 6.09 -0.55
N ARG A 22 -20.91 5.79 0.51
CA ARG A 22 -20.45 6.78 1.50
C ARG A 22 -19.51 7.83 0.89
N LEU A 23 -18.69 7.46 -0.07
CA LEU A 23 -17.74 8.37 -0.72
C LEU A 23 -18.36 9.23 -1.84
N ARG A 24 -19.44 8.76 -2.48
CA ARG A 24 -20.07 9.46 -3.62
C ARG A 24 -20.43 10.93 -3.40
N PRO A 25 -20.83 11.39 -2.18
CA PRO A 25 -21.12 12.80 -1.94
C PRO A 25 -19.89 13.71 -1.92
N LEU A 26 -18.68 13.16 -1.83
CA LEU A 26 -17.46 13.97 -1.80
C LEU A 26 -17.16 14.53 -3.19
N PRO A 27 -16.98 15.86 -3.36
CA PRO A 27 -16.85 16.49 -4.67
C PRO A 27 -15.61 16.02 -5.47
N GLN A 28 -14.54 15.59 -4.77
CA GLN A 28 -13.32 15.05 -5.36
C GLN A 28 -13.43 13.59 -5.78
N VAL A 29 -14.54 12.90 -5.47
CA VAL A 29 -14.73 11.49 -5.77
C VAL A 29 -15.67 11.29 -6.95
N CYS A 30 -15.25 10.52 -7.92
CA CYS A 30 -16.12 10.11 -9.03
C CYS A 30 -15.99 8.60 -9.32
N VAL A 31 -17.03 8.02 -9.91
CA VAL A 31 -16.98 6.66 -10.45
C VAL A 31 -16.42 6.74 -11.87
N HIS A 32 -15.26 6.13 -12.10
CA HIS A 32 -14.60 6.21 -13.39
C HIS A 32 -13.92 4.86 -13.75
N GLU A 33 -14.64 4.01 -14.49
CA GLU A 33 -14.17 2.65 -14.84
C GLU A 33 -12.89 2.65 -15.68
N ARG A 34 -12.77 3.61 -16.61
CA ARG A 34 -11.63 3.68 -17.54
C ARG A 34 -10.30 4.00 -16.85
N CYS A 35 -10.32 4.54 -15.63
CA CYS A 35 -9.11 4.74 -14.83
C CYS A 35 -8.60 3.45 -14.19
N HIS A 36 -9.50 2.50 -13.90
CA HIS A 36 -9.13 1.22 -13.32
C HIS A 36 -8.64 0.19 -14.35
N ALA A 37 -9.06 0.30 -15.60
CA ALA A 37 -8.77 -0.71 -16.62
C ALA A 37 -7.26 -0.88 -16.95
N PRO A 38 -6.46 0.21 -17.08
CA PRO A 38 -5.02 0.12 -17.31
C PRO A 38 -4.19 0.14 -16.01
N GLU A 39 -4.83 0.23 -14.83
CA GLU A 39 -4.13 0.44 -13.56
C GLU A 39 -3.69 -0.89 -12.96
N HIS A 40 -2.40 -0.99 -12.61
CA HIS A 40 -1.78 -2.19 -12.07
C HIS A 40 -1.57 -2.16 -10.56
N SER A 41 -1.65 -0.99 -9.92
CA SER A 41 -1.37 -0.83 -8.47
C SER A 41 -2.27 -1.66 -7.58
N LEU A 42 -3.51 -1.95 -8.01
CA LEU A 42 -4.44 -2.81 -7.29
C LEU A 42 -4.16 -4.29 -7.56
N GLU A 43 -4.04 -4.68 -8.83
CA GLU A 43 -3.94 -6.11 -9.21
C GLU A 43 -2.71 -6.80 -8.63
N VAL A 44 -1.60 -6.07 -8.47
CA VAL A 44 -0.37 -6.63 -7.90
C VAL A 44 -0.48 -6.91 -6.40
N GLN A 45 -1.38 -6.24 -5.68
CA GLN A 45 -1.56 -6.40 -4.24
C GLN A 45 -2.63 -7.45 -3.90
N LEU A 46 -3.69 -7.54 -4.69
CA LEU A 46 -4.90 -8.29 -4.34
C LEU A 46 -4.66 -9.79 -4.07
N PRO A 47 -3.86 -10.54 -4.86
CA PRO A 47 -3.60 -11.96 -4.56
C PRO A 47 -2.87 -12.16 -3.23
N PHE A 48 -1.95 -11.26 -2.87
CA PHE A 48 -1.26 -11.32 -1.58
C PHE A 48 -2.21 -11.02 -0.42
N LEU A 49 -3.09 -10.04 -0.58
CA LEU A 49 -4.12 -9.73 0.42
C LEU A 49 -5.09 -10.90 0.60
N GLN A 50 -5.51 -11.57 -0.48
CA GLN A 50 -6.35 -12.77 -0.38
C GLN A 50 -5.67 -13.90 0.40
N ARG A 51 -4.37 -14.09 0.22
CA ARG A 51 -3.60 -15.09 0.95
C ARG A 51 -3.41 -14.72 2.42
N ALA A 52 -3.19 -13.45 2.72
CA ALA A 52 -2.90 -12.97 4.07
C ALA A 52 -4.15 -12.79 4.94
N LEU A 53 -5.24 -12.29 4.35
CA LEU A 53 -6.46 -11.90 5.08
C LEU A 53 -7.60 -12.92 4.93
N GLY A 54 -7.54 -13.80 3.93
CA GLY A 54 -8.68 -14.65 3.57
C GLY A 54 -9.77 -13.84 2.85
N ALA A 55 -11.02 -13.96 3.30
CA ALA A 55 -12.17 -13.27 2.70
C ALA A 55 -12.25 -11.81 3.21
N PHE A 56 -12.35 -10.86 2.28
CA PHE A 56 -12.58 -9.44 2.58
C PHE A 56 -13.37 -8.76 1.46
N SER A 57 -13.91 -7.58 1.71
CA SER A 57 -14.46 -6.68 0.70
C SER A 57 -13.47 -5.55 0.39
N LEU A 58 -13.48 -5.08 -0.84
CA LEU A 58 -12.54 -4.09 -1.36
C LEU A 58 -13.21 -2.75 -1.62
N LEU A 59 -12.60 -1.65 -1.20
CA LEU A 59 -12.88 -0.32 -1.71
C LEU A 59 -11.70 0.12 -2.60
N PRO A 60 -11.77 -0.06 -3.93
CA PRO A 60 -10.69 0.31 -4.83
C PRO A 60 -10.74 1.79 -5.15
N LEU A 61 -9.63 2.48 -4.94
CA LEU A 61 -9.45 3.89 -5.24
C LEU A 61 -8.23 4.08 -6.15
N VAL A 62 -8.40 4.85 -7.22
CA VAL A 62 -7.30 5.33 -8.07
C VAL A 62 -7.20 6.82 -7.84
N VAL A 63 -6.01 7.30 -7.47
CA VAL A 63 -5.74 8.70 -7.19
C VAL A 63 -5.24 9.36 -8.47
N GLY A 64 -5.93 10.39 -8.92
CA GLY A 64 -5.55 11.22 -10.05
C GLY A 64 -4.93 12.55 -9.61
N ASP A 65 -5.25 13.60 -10.33
CA ASP A 65 -4.84 14.97 -10.02
C ASP A 65 -5.65 15.50 -8.83
N ALA A 66 -5.14 15.25 -7.64
CA ALA A 66 -5.73 15.64 -6.36
C ALA A 66 -4.66 16.18 -5.41
N SER A 67 -5.06 17.04 -4.50
CA SER A 67 -4.19 17.48 -3.40
C SER A 67 -4.09 16.41 -2.31
N PRO A 68 -3.01 16.39 -1.51
CA PRO A 68 -2.92 15.52 -0.34
C PRO A 68 -4.11 15.67 0.62
N ALA A 69 -4.61 16.88 0.81
CA ALA A 69 -5.77 17.15 1.66
C ALA A 69 -7.06 16.49 1.16
N GLU A 70 -7.33 16.54 -0.16
CA GLU A 70 -8.49 15.88 -0.77
C GLU A 70 -8.41 14.36 -0.61
N VAL A 71 -7.22 13.77 -0.77
CA VAL A 71 -7.01 12.34 -0.52
C VAL A 71 -7.19 12.02 0.96
N ALA A 72 -6.65 12.85 1.86
CA ALA A 72 -6.81 12.67 3.30
C ALA A 72 -8.28 12.69 3.73
N ASP A 73 -9.10 13.57 3.15
CA ASP A 73 -10.53 13.66 3.45
C ASP A 73 -11.26 12.38 3.02
N VAL A 74 -10.90 11.81 1.87
CA VAL A 74 -11.43 10.51 1.42
C VAL A 74 -11.04 9.41 2.40
N LEU A 75 -9.77 9.32 2.79
CA LEU A 75 -9.28 8.32 3.74
C LEU A 75 -9.96 8.47 5.10
N ARG A 76 -10.10 9.70 5.62
CA ARG A 76 -10.80 9.97 6.89
C ARG A 76 -12.27 9.54 6.83
N ALA A 77 -12.93 9.74 5.69
CA ALA A 77 -14.33 9.35 5.50
C ALA A 77 -14.54 7.83 5.55
N VAL A 78 -13.54 7.02 5.20
CA VAL A 78 -13.60 5.55 5.23
C VAL A 78 -12.74 4.92 6.31
N TRP A 79 -12.13 5.71 7.16
CA TRP A 79 -11.29 5.23 8.25
C TRP A 79 -12.15 4.43 9.25
N GLY A 80 -11.92 3.12 9.28
CA GLY A 80 -12.64 2.22 10.18
C GLY A 80 -11.86 1.91 11.46
N GLY A 81 -12.27 0.83 12.10
CA GLY A 81 -11.59 0.23 13.25
C GLY A 81 -10.63 -0.90 12.83
N PRO A 82 -10.44 -1.89 13.72
CA PRO A 82 -9.51 -3.02 13.46
C PRO A 82 -9.90 -3.89 12.27
N GLU A 83 -11.15 -3.80 11.80
CA GLU A 83 -11.66 -4.50 10.64
C GLU A 83 -11.23 -3.87 9.31
N THR A 84 -10.64 -2.67 9.34
CA THR A 84 -10.31 -1.90 8.15
C THR A 84 -8.80 -1.81 7.97
N LEU A 85 -8.32 -2.27 6.83
CA LEU A 85 -6.94 -2.10 6.39
C LEU A 85 -6.88 -1.11 5.23
N ILE A 86 -6.11 -0.03 5.38
CA ILE A 86 -5.80 0.91 4.30
C ILE A 86 -4.45 0.50 3.71
N VAL A 87 -4.44 0.25 2.40
CA VAL A 87 -3.23 -0.09 1.64
C VAL A 87 -2.98 0.98 0.59
N ILE A 88 -1.83 1.61 0.65
CA ILE A 88 -1.36 2.52 -0.40
C ILE A 88 -0.33 1.77 -1.24
N SER A 89 -0.61 1.60 -2.53
CA SER A 89 0.28 0.94 -3.47
C SER A 89 1.08 1.99 -4.25
N SER A 90 2.39 1.90 -4.16
CA SER A 90 3.33 2.77 -4.87
C SER A 90 4.69 2.12 -4.98
N ASP A 91 5.32 2.24 -6.14
CA ASP A 91 6.77 2.07 -6.24
C ASP A 91 7.47 3.36 -5.79
N LEU A 92 8.77 3.28 -5.49
CA LEU A 92 9.63 4.43 -5.22
C LEU A 92 10.26 4.95 -6.53
N SER A 93 11.57 5.21 -6.55
CA SER A 93 12.25 5.74 -7.74
C SER A 93 12.20 4.77 -8.93
N HIS A 94 12.20 5.31 -10.16
CA HIS A 94 12.15 4.53 -11.39
C HIS A 94 13.37 4.78 -12.26
N TYR A 95 13.95 3.70 -12.78
CA TYR A 95 14.96 3.68 -13.84
C TYR A 95 16.24 4.45 -13.54
N LEU A 96 16.53 4.74 -12.28
CA LEU A 96 17.80 5.31 -11.84
C LEU A 96 18.88 4.23 -11.74
N PRO A 97 20.17 4.60 -11.88
CA PRO A 97 21.27 3.72 -11.50
C PRO A 97 21.18 3.32 -10.03
N TYR A 98 21.57 2.11 -9.69
CA TYR A 98 21.42 1.50 -8.37
C TYR A 98 21.80 2.43 -7.20
N ALA A 99 22.96 3.10 -7.28
CA ALA A 99 23.42 3.96 -6.20
C ALA A 99 22.58 5.26 -6.06
N GLU A 100 22.03 5.76 -7.16
CA GLU A 100 21.15 6.93 -7.17
C GLU A 100 19.77 6.57 -6.65
N ALA A 101 19.21 5.45 -7.12
CA ALA A 101 17.95 4.90 -6.63
C ALA A 101 17.98 4.74 -5.11
N ARG A 102 19.01 4.10 -4.56
CA ARG A 102 19.15 3.95 -3.12
C ARG A 102 19.15 5.27 -2.36
N ARG A 103 19.81 6.30 -2.88
CA ARG A 103 19.80 7.63 -2.21
C ARG A 103 18.42 8.27 -2.27
N SER A 104 17.78 8.25 -3.42
CA SER A 104 16.42 8.77 -3.61
C SER A 104 15.42 8.03 -2.73
N ASP A 105 15.45 6.72 -2.73
CA ASP A 105 14.53 5.86 -2.00
C ASP A 105 14.69 6.04 -0.47
N HIS A 106 15.93 6.12 0.04
CA HIS A 106 16.16 6.42 1.45
C HIS A 106 15.62 7.80 1.85
N ALA A 107 15.77 8.81 0.99
CA ALA A 107 15.22 10.14 1.25
C ALA A 107 13.68 10.13 1.23
N ALA A 108 13.07 9.40 0.31
CA ALA A 108 11.62 9.23 0.25
C ALA A 108 11.08 8.51 1.50
N VAL A 109 11.72 7.41 1.90
CA VAL A 109 11.36 6.68 3.12
C VAL A 109 11.53 7.54 4.36
N GLN A 110 12.58 8.36 4.43
CA GLN A 110 12.75 9.29 5.55
C GLN A 110 11.62 10.32 5.62
N CYS A 111 11.15 10.85 4.47
CA CYS A 111 9.97 11.72 4.43
C CYS A 111 8.71 11.01 4.98
N ILE A 112 8.52 9.73 4.61
CA ILE A 112 7.39 8.93 5.09
C ILE A 112 7.47 8.74 6.62
N VAL A 113 8.64 8.35 7.12
CA VAL A 113 8.88 8.11 8.56
C VAL A 113 8.73 9.40 9.37
N ASP A 114 9.18 10.53 8.83
CA ASP A 114 9.02 11.85 9.46
C ASP A 114 7.58 12.41 9.37
N GLY A 115 6.66 11.73 8.68
CA GLY A 115 5.29 12.19 8.46
C GLY A 115 5.17 13.40 7.54
N LYS A 116 6.16 13.64 6.67
CA LYS A 116 6.21 14.78 5.75
C LYS A 116 5.47 14.47 4.45
N SER A 117 4.33 15.11 4.23
CA SER A 117 3.50 14.97 3.02
C SER A 117 4.06 15.76 1.82
N THR A 118 5.35 15.55 1.49
CA THR A 118 6.09 16.33 0.49
C THR A 118 6.77 15.50 -0.60
N LEU A 119 6.39 14.22 -0.72
CA LEU A 119 6.90 13.35 -1.78
C LEU A 119 6.51 13.88 -3.15
N THR A 120 7.43 13.74 -4.10
CA THR A 120 7.20 14.06 -5.52
C THR A 120 7.00 12.79 -6.33
N HIS A 121 6.42 12.92 -7.53
CA HIS A 121 6.22 11.77 -8.44
C HIS A 121 7.53 11.17 -8.96
N ASP A 122 8.64 11.92 -8.93
CA ASP A 122 9.97 11.39 -9.23
C ASP A 122 10.50 10.46 -8.12
N GLN A 123 10.01 10.64 -6.89
CA GLN A 123 10.40 9.83 -5.73
C GLN A 123 9.49 8.62 -5.52
N ALA A 124 8.21 8.73 -5.91
CA ALA A 124 7.24 7.64 -5.78
C ALA A 124 6.10 7.84 -6.78
N CYS A 125 5.73 6.82 -7.57
CA CYS A 125 4.64 6.94 -8.54
C CYS A 125 3.29 7.26 -7.87
N GLY A 126 3.04 6.73 -6.67
CA GLY A 126 1.89 7.01 -5.83
C GLY A 126 2.06 8.17 -4.84
N ALA A 127 2.97 9.13 -5.11
CA ALA A 127 3.29 10.22 -4.18
C ALA A 127 2.07 10.95 -3.63
N THR A 128 1.08 11.26 -4.47
CA THR A 128 -0.17 11.92 -4.03
C THR A 128 -0.94 11.09 -3.02
N ALA A 129 -1.05 9.78 -3.24
CA ALA A 129 -1.75 8.87 -2.33
C ALA A 129 -1.00 8.72 -1.00
N VAL A 130 0.34 8.59 -1.05
CA VAL A 130 1.20 8.53 0.15
C VAL A 130 1.10 9.82 0.94
N ASN A 131 1.25 10.98 0.30
CA ASN A 131 1.11 12.30 0.95
C ASN A 131 -0.26 12.45 1.60
N GLY A 132 -1.33 12.01 0.93
CA GLY A 132 -2.68 12.03 1.48
C GLY A 132 -2.85 11.11 2.70
N LEU A 133 -2.21 9.95 2.71
CA LEU A 133 -2.18 9.10 3.90
C LEU A 133 -1.46 9.81 5.05
N LEU A 134 -0.29 10.39 4.81
CA LEU A 134 0.48 11.11 5.84
C LEU A 134 -0.33 12.27 6.43
N GLU A 135 -1.07 13.01 5.60
CA GLU A 135 -2.02 14.05 6.04
C GLU A 135 -3.17 13.46 6.88
N ALA A 136 -3.69 12.30 6.49
CA ALA A 136 -4.78 11.64 7.21
C ALA A 136 -4.32 11.09 8.58
N LEU A 137 -3.03 10.82 8.73
CA LEU A 137 -2.41 10.34 9.96
C LEU A 137 -2.19 11.46 11.00
N HIS A 138 -2.22 12.74 10.62
CA HIS A 138 -2.04 13.83 11.56
C HIS A 138 -3.07 13.76 12.70
N GLY A 139 -2.56 13.75 13.92
CA GLY A 139 -3.37 13.65 15.15
C GLY A 139 -3.81 12.24 15.51
N ARG A 140 -3.31 11.22 14.80
CA ARG A 140 -3.48 9.81 15.14
C ARG A 140 -2.22 9.29 15.82
N ASP A 141 -2.41 8.46 16.81
CA ASP A 141 -1.32 7.80 17.53
C ASP A 141 -0.92 6.53 16.77
N LEU A 142 -0.27 6.73 15.61
CA LEU A 142 0.23 5.66 14.76
C LEU A 142 1.69 5.93 14.40
N GLU A 143 2.55 4.94 14.62
CA GLU A 143 3.98 5.01 14.37
C GLU A 143 4.35 4.24 13.09
N PRO A 144 5.21 4.84 12.23
CA PRO A 144 5.72 4.16 11.06
C PRO A 144 6.79 3.13 11.43
N THR A 145 6.72 1.96 10.82
CA THR A 145 7.78 0.94 10.87
C THR A 145 8.15 0.54 9.45
N VAL A 146 9.41 0.74 9.09
CA VAL A 146 9.96 0.27 7.81
C VAL A 146 10.25 -1.22 7.92
N ILE A 147 9.49 -2.03 7.19
CA ILE A 147 9.61 -3.49 7.19
C ILE A 147 10.71 -3.95 6.22
N ASP A 148 10.75 -3.32 5.04
CA ASP A 148 11.72 -3.67 4.01
C ASP A 148 11.95 -2.47 3.08
N LEU A 149 13.17 -2.33 2.58
CA LEU A 149 13.56 -1.35 1.58
C LEU A 149 14.60 -1.97 0.66
N ARG A 150 14.24 -2.15 -0.60
CA ARG A 150 15.11 -2.74 -1.63
C ARG A 150 14.77 -2.16 -3.00
N ASN A 151 15.53 -2.56 -4.01
CA ASN A 151 15.20 -2.27 -5.41
C ASN A 151 15.36 -3.52 -6.29
N SER A 152 14.93 -3.43 -7.56
CA SER A 152 14.98 -4.54 -8.51
C SER A 152 16.41 -5.07 -8.75
N GLY A 153 17.45 -4.25 -8.56
CA GLY A 153 18.85 -4.67 -8.66
C GLY A 153 19.32 -5.56 -7.50
N ASP A 154 18.53 -5.65 -6.42
CA ASP A 154 18.78 -6.59 -5.32
C ASP A 154 18.20 -7.99 -5.62
N THR A 155 17.34 -8.11 -6.63
CA THR A 155 16.64 -9.35 -7.00
C THR A 155 16.92 -9.81 -8.44
N ALA A 156 16.77 -8.92 -9.42
CA ALA A 156 16.85 -9.25 -10.85
C ALA A 156 18.25 -9.08 -11.48
N GLY A 157 19.18 -8.45 -10.77
CA GLY A 157 20.60 -8.36 -11.16
C GLY A 157 20.98 -7.17 -12.04
N ASP A 158 20.10 -6.58 -12.82
CA ASP A 158 20.38 -5.33 -13.53
C ASP A 158 20.45 -4.16 -12.53
N ARG A 159 21.53 -3.39 -12.59
CA ARG A 159 21.79 -2.26 -11.69
C ARG A 159 21.93 -0.91 -12.40
N GLU A 160 21.76 -0.90 -13.70
CA GLU A 160 21.83 0.34 -14.47
C GLU A 160 20.49 1.11 -14.43
N ARG A 161 19.37 0.37 -14.33
CA ARG A 161 18.03 0.95 -14.33
C ARG A 161 17.14 0.16 -13.37
N VAL A 162 17.10 0.58 -12.12
CA VAL A 162 16.32 -0.13 -11.09
C VAL A 162 15.03 0.61 -10.73
N VAL A 163 14.12 -0.11 -10.08
CA VAL A 163 12.90 0.42 -9.47
C VAL A 163 12.98 0.17 -7.98
N GLY A 164 12.71 1.20 -7.18
CA GLY A 164 12.73 1.11 -5.72
C GLY A 164 11.40 0.59 -5.15
N TYR A 165 11.49 -0.20 -4.08
CA TYR A 165 10.35 -0.79 -3.37
C TYR A 165 10.50 -0.61 -1.87
N VAL A 166 9.39 -0.32 -1.20
CA VAL A 166 9.36 -0.24 0.26
C VAL A 166 8.09 -0.88 0.82
N ALA A 167 8.21 -1.47 2.00
CA ALA A 167 7.07 -1.84 2.82
C ALA A 167 7.15 -1.07 4.14
N VAL A 168 6.14 -0.25 4.41
CA VAL A 168 5.99 0.52 5.66
C VAL A 168 4.64 0.19 6.26
N THR A 169 4.61 -0.05 7.56
CA THR A 169 3.36 -0.17 8.33
C THR A 169 3.21 1.01 9.27
N PHE A 170 1.98 1.40 9.51
CA PHE A 170 1.60 2.39 10.53
C PHE A 170 0.71 1.70 11.55
N SER A 171 1.17 1.58 12.78
CA SER A 171 0.44 0.90 13.85
C SER A 171 0.44 1.71 15.13
N ALA A 172 -0.52 1.48 16.02
CA ALA A 172 -0.47 2.05 17.34
C ALA A 172 0.84 1.67 18.03
N PRO A 173 1.41 2.57 18.86
CA PRO A 173 2.58 2.25 19.66
C PRO A 173 2.39 0.94 20.41
N ALA A 174 3.38 0.06 20.36
CA ALA A 174 3.31 -1.20 21.07
C ALA A 174 3.13 -0.89 22.57
N THR A 175 1.92 -1.06 23.08
CA THR A 175 1.75 -1.23 24.53
C THR A 175 2.56 -2.45 24.92
N ALA A 176 3.36 -2.38 25.97
CA ALA A 176 4.43 -3.32 26.35
C ALA A 176 4.05 -4.83 26.49
N ALA A 177 2.96 -5.27 25.86
CA ALA A 177 2.39 -6.62 25.96
C ALA A 177 2.28 -7.41 24.65
N ALA A 178 2.54 -6.82 23.49
CA ALA A 178 2.51 -7.58 22.22
C ALA A 178 3.44 -6.93 21.19
N ASP A 179 4.64 -7.49 21.03
CA ASP A 179 5.51 -7.20 19.89
C ASP A 179 5.05 -8.06 18.68
N PRO A 180 4.36 -7.49 17.68
CA PRO A 180 4.04 -8.20 16.45
C PRO A 180 5.25 -8.27 15.50
N GLY A 181 6.43 -7.78 15.93
CA GLY A 181 7.62 -7.56 15.12
C GLY A 181 8.07 -8.71 14.21
N PRO A 182 8.01 -9.99 14.63
CA PRO A 182 8.40 -11.09 13.74
C PRO A 182 7.28 -11.57 12.81
N LEU A 183 6.00 -11.29 13.11
CA LEU A 183 4.86 -11.93 12.46
C LEU A 183 4.62 -11.42 11.03
N LEU A 184 4.60 -10.10 10.82
CA LEU A 184 4.34 -9.51 9.50
C LEU A 184 5.42 -9.84 8.44
N PRO A 185 6.73 -9.72 8.75
CA PRO A 185 7.77 -10.18 7.83
C PRO A 185 7.74 -11.69 7.58
N ALA A 186 7.35 -12.49 8.58
CA ALA A 186 7.22 -13.93 8.43
C ALA A 186 6.03 -14.29 7.53
N LEU A 187 4.87 -13.63 7.69
CA LEU A 187 3.71 -13.79 6.82
C LEU A 187 4.02 -13.38 5.38
N ALA A 188 4.69 -12.24 5.18
CA ALA A 188 5.07 -11.78 3.84
C ALA A 188 6.04 -12.75 3.17
N ARG A 189 7.07 -13.23 3.87
CA ARG A 189 8.01 -14.24 3.34
C ARG A 189 7.31 -15.57 3.04
N ALA A 190 6.42 -16.03 3.92
CA ALA A 190 5.68 -17.27 3.71
C ALA A 190 4.76 -17.17 2.48
N ALA A 191 4.05 -16.04 2.30
CA ALA A 191 3.20 -15.81 1.13
C ALA A 191 3.99 -15.80 -0.18
N ILE A 192 5.17 -15.14 -0.19
CA ILE A 192 6.05 -15.13 -1.36
C ILE A 192 6.60 -16.53 -1.65
N ALA A 193 7.06 -17.27 -0.63
CA ALA A 193 7.58 -18.62 -0.80
C ALA A 193 6.50 -19.56 -1.36
N ASP A 194 5.28 -19.49 -0.82
CA ASP A 194 4.14 -20.30 -1.28
C ASP A 194 3.77 -19.97 -2.74
N ALA A 195 3.73 -18.69 -3.10
CA ALA A 195 3.47 -18.26 -4.48
C ALA A 195 4.53 -18.73 -5.49
N LEU A 196 5.78 -18.91 -5.04
CA LEU A 196 6.88 -19.43 -5.85
C LEU A 196 7.02 -20.96 -5.81
N GLY A 197 6.11 -21.68 -5.12
CA GLY A 197 6.19 -23.12 -4.93
C GLY A 197 7.36 -23.57 -4.07
N LEU A 198 7.93 -22.67 -3.26
CA LEU A 198 8.99 -22.96 -2.32
C LEU A 198 8.40 -23.42 -0.96
N PRO A 199 9.16 -24.16 -0.15
CA PRO A 199 8.70 -24.52 1.20
C PRO A 199 8.42 -23.27 2.03
N ALA A 200 7.15 -23.02 2.33
CA ALA A 200 6.72 -21.89 3.13
C ALA A 200 6.62 -22.28 4.61
N GLN A 201 7.27 -21.53 5.50
CA GLN A 201 7.08 -21.64 6.94
C GLN A 201 6.08 -20.57 7.40
N TRP A 202 4.82 -20.96 7.53
CA TRP A 202 3.78 -20.09 8.06
C TRP A 202 3.92 -19.93 9.58
N PRO A 203 3.84 -18.70 10.11
CA PRO A 203 3.80 -18.52 11.56
C PRO A 203 2.52 -19.17 12.13
N PRO A 204 2.54 -19.61 13.40
CA PRO A 204 1.37 -20.20 14.03
C PRO A 204 0.20 -19.21 14.07
N ALA A 205 -1.01 -19.70 13.82
CA ALA A 205 -2.24 -18.91 14.01
C ALA A 205 -2.41 -18.61 15.51
N HIS A 206 -2.55 -17.37 15.87
CA HIS A 206 -2.88 -16.92 17.23
C HIS A 206 -4.34 -16.57 17.35
#